data_992442ff4235500f18a31dbf40b321fb
#
_entry.id   992442ff4235500f18a31dbf40b321fb
#
_cell.length_a   1.000
_cell.length_b   1.000
_cell.length_c   1.000
_cell.angle_alpha   90.00
_cell.angle_beta   90.00
_cell.angle_gamma   90.00
#
_symmetry.space_group_name_H-M   'P 1'
#
loop_
_entity.id
_entity.type
_entity.pdbx_description
1 polymer ?
#
loop_
_entity_poly.entity_id
_entity_poly.type
_entity_poly.pdbx_seq_one_letter_code
_entity_poly.pdbx_strand_id
1 'polypeptide(L)'
;MNQSILAHRQKIDNLFKKFASFTEPEIQSEWSKYLCILISGFIEESLRVLLEKYCENKASPNIQKFVTKQIQDITNCKTSRITEILGKFSPIWESEFTNKIQAESKIVDEIKTL
;
A
#
# COMPACT_ATOMS: atom_id res chain seq x y z
N MET A 1 -4.89 13.96 -5.22
CA MET A 1 -4.97 12.59 -4.67
C MET A 1 -6.42 12.25 -4.39
N ASN A 2 -6.81 11.01 -4.56
CA ASN A 2 -8.17 10.54 -4.35
C ASN A 2 -8.60 10.74 -2.89
N GLN A 3 -9.78 11.35 -2.69
CA GLN A 3 -10.30 11.64 -1.34
C GLN A 3 -10.61 10.38 -0.53
N SER A 4 -11.01 9.31 -1.19
CA SER A 4 -11.26 8.02 -0.54
C SER A 4 -9.98 7.45 0.07
N ILE A 5 -8.87 7.57 -0.65
CA ILE A 5 -7.55 7.13 -0.16
C ILE A 5 -7.12 8.00 1.02
N LEU A 6 -7.30 9.31 0.93
CA LEU A 6 -6.96 10.23 2.02
C LEU A 6 -7.78 9.97 3.28
N ALA A 7 -9.07 9.72 3.14
CA ALA A 7 -9.95 9.41 4.27
C ALA A 7 -9.54 8.10 4.96
N HIS A 8 -9.21 7.08 4.16
CA HIS A 8 -8.76 5.79 4.68
C HIS A 8 -7.42 5.92 5.42
N ARG A 9 -6.49 6.69 4.83
CA ARG A 9 -5.20 6.99 5.46
C ARG A 9 -5.38 7.72 6.79
N GLN A 10 -6.28 8.70 6.84
CA GLN A 10 -6.57 9.46 8.06
C GLN A 10 -7.11 8.55 9.16
N LYS A 11 -7.98 7.61 8.81
CA LYS A 11 -8.50 6.63 9.74
C LYS A 11 -7.37 5.77 10.34
N ILE A 12 -6.45 5.32 9.51
CA ILE A 12 -5.31 4.51 9.95
C ILE A 12 -4.40 5.33 10.85
N ASP A 13 -4.10 6.59 10.49
CA ASP A 13 -3.28 7.48 11.31
C ASP A 13 -3.90 7.68 12.70
N ASN A 14 -5.22 7.86 12.77
CA ASN A 14 -5.93 8.02 14.04
C ASN A 14 -5.84 6.76 14.90
N LEU A 15 -5.91 5.58 14.27
CA LEU A 15 -5.78 4.30 14.98
C LEU A 15 -4.36 4.10 15.51
N PHE A 16 -3.34 4.55 14.78
CA PHE A 16 -1.95 4.52 15.27
C PHE A 16 -1.77 5.41 16.49
N LYS A 17 -2.36 6.59 16.49
CA LYS A 17 -2.32 7.49 17.66
C LYS A 17 -2.97 6.85 18.89
N LYS A 18 -4.08 6.17 18.68
CA LYS A 18 -4.77 5.44 19.75
C LYS A 18 -3.92 4.28 20.26
N PHE A 19 -3.27 3.55 19.35
CA PHE A 19 -2.36 2.45 19.67
C PHE A 19 -1.22 2.92 20.58
N ALA A 20 -0.67 4.11 20.31
CA ALA A 20 0.44 4.67 21.09
C ALA A 20 0.08 4.93 22.56
N SER A 21 -1.22 5.03 22.88
CA SER A 21 -1.69 5.22 24.26
C SER A 21 -1.76 3.93 25.08
N PHE A 22 -1.67 2.78 24.45
CA PHE A 22 -1.76 1.49 25.13
C PHE A 22 -0.43 1.11 25.78
N THR A 23 -0.48 0.68 27.02
CA THR A 23 0.72 0.32 27.79
C THR A 23 0.83 -1.18 28.05
N GLU A 24 -0.28 -1.91 27.95
CA GLU A 24 -0.30 -3.37 28.21
C GLU A 24 0.22 -4.14 26.99
N PRO A 25 1.22 -5.05 27.18
CA PRO A 25 1.80 -5.81 26.05
C PRO A 25 0.80 -6.66 25.28
N GLU A 26 -0.18 -7.26 25.95
CA GLU A 26 -1.20 -8.07 25.29
C GLU A 26 -2.07 -7.23 24.35
N ILE A 27 -2.50 -6.05 24.82
CA ILE A 27 -3.31 -5.13 24.03
C ILE A 27 -2.51 -4.61 22.85
N GLN A 28 -1.23 -4.26 23.07
CA GLN A 28 -0.35 -3.81 22.00
C GLN A 28 -0.18 -4.89 20.92
N SER A 29 -0.02 -6.15 21.33
CA SER A 29 0.12 -7.26 20.38
C SER A 29 -1.13 -7.44 19.52
N GLU A 30 -2.31 -7.43 20.14
CA GLU A 30 -3.57 -7.58 19.40
C GLU A 30 -3.84 -6.41 18.45
N TRP A 31 -3.58 -5.18 18.90
CA TRP A 31 -3.73 -3.99 18.06
C TRP A 31 -2.73 -3.96 16.92
N SER A 32 -1.50 -4.45 17.13
CA SER A 32 -0.49 -4.54 16.07
C SER A 32 -0.99 -5.44 14.94
N LYS A 33 -1.57 -6.58 15.25
CA LYS A 33 -2.14 -7.50 14.26
C LYS A 33 -3.28 -6.84 13.50
N TYR A 34 -4.17 -6.17 14.22
CA TYR A 34 -5.31 -5.45 13.62
C TYR A 34 -4.83 -4.36 12.67
N LEU A 35 -3.85 -3.55 13.09
CA LEU A 35 -3.29 -2.49 12.26
C LEU A 35 -2.61 -3.04 11.00
N CYS A 36 -1.90 -4.18 11.11
CA CYS A 36 -1.29 -4.83 9.95
C CYS A 36 -2.33 -5.21 8.90
N ILE A 37 -3.47 -5.76 9.33
CA ILE A 37 -4.56 -6.11 8.44
C ILE A 37 -5.14 -4.86 7.76
N LEU A 38 -5.36 -3.80 8.52
CA LEU A 38 -5.88 -2.53 7.99
C LEU A 38 -4.93 -1.89 6.99
N ILE A 39 -3.62 -1.90 7.28
CA ILE A 39 -2.60 -1.36 6.39
C ILE A 39 -2.56 -2.16 5.08
N SER A 40 -2.58 -3.48 5.17
CA SER A 40 -2.61 -4.34 3.98
C SER A 40 -3.82 -4.04 3.10
N GLY A 41 -5.01 -3.92 3.70
CA GLY A 41 -6.22 -3.55 2.98
C GLY A 41 -6.13 -2.16 2.36
N PHE A 42 -5.53 -1.21 3.06
CA PHE A 42 -5.31 0.14 2.54
C PHE A 42 -4.40 0.14 1.31
N ILE A 43 -3.30 -0.61 1.37
CA ILE A 43 -2.35 -0.72 0.26
C ILE A 43 -3.03 -1.34 -0.96
N GLU A 44 -3.76 -2.44 -0.78
CA GLU A 44 -4.48 -3.12 -1.85
C GLU A 44 -5.50 -2.21 -2.53
N GLU A 45 -6.33 -1.54 -1.73
CA GLU A 45 -7.36 -0.64 -2.23
C GLU A 45 -6.76 0.57 -2.93
N SER A 46 -5.72 1.17 -2.35
CA SER A 46 -5.04 2.32 -2.93
C SER A 46 -4.42 1.98 -4.28
N LEU A 47 -3.76 0.81 -4.37
CA LEU A 47 -3.15 0.35 -5.60
C LEU A 47 -4.20 0.15 -6.69
N ARG A 48 -5.32 -0.51 -6.36
CA ARG A 48 -6.43 -0.69 -7.31
C ARG A 48 -6.97 0.63 -7.83
N VAL A 49 -7.28 1.55 -6.92
CA VAL A 49 -7.85 2.85 -7.27
C VAL A 49 -6.90 3.64 -8.17
N LEU A 50 -5.62 3.69 -7.83
CA LEU A 50 -4.62 4.43 -8.60
C LEU A 50 -4.41 3.83 -10.00
N LEU A 51 -4.35 2.50 -10.11
CA LEU A 51 -4.17 1.82 -11.40
C LEU A 51 -5.42 1.96 -12.29
N GLU A 52 -6.60 1.82 -11.71
CA GLU A 52 -7.86 2.00 -12.44
C GLU A 52 -7.96 3.42 -12.99
N LYS A 53 -7.62 4.42 -12.17
CA LYS A 53 -7.65 5.81 -12.57
C LYS A 53 -6.65 6.12 -13.67
N TYR A 54 -5.47 5.53 -13.59
CA TYR A 54 -4.45 5.67 -14.64
C TYR A 54 -4.97 5.11 -15.96
N CYS A 55 -5.57 3.92 -15.95
CA CYS A 55 -6.09 3.26 -17.14
C CYS A 55 -7.30 4.01 -17.73
N GLU A 56 -8.12 4.60 -16.90
CA GLU A 56 -9.29 5.40 -17.31
C GLU A 56 -8.89 6.50 -18.29
N ASN A 57 -7.74 7.14 -18.06
CA ASN A 57 -7.26 8.25 -18.89
C ASN A 57 -6.38 7.80 -20.05
N LYS A 58 -5.89 6.56 -20.08
CA LYS A 58 -4.85 6.12 -21.03
C LYS A 58 -5.26 4.99 -21.94
N ALA A 59 -6.38 4.32 -21.69
CA ALA A 59 -6.74 3.12 -22.40
C ALA A 59 -8.15 3.18 -22.98
N SER A 60 -8.40 2.39 -24.05
CA SER A 60 -9.74 2.21 -24.59
C SER A 60 -10.63 1.47 -23.61
N PRO A 61 -11.98 1.57 -23.72
CA PRO A 61 -12.89 0.89 -22.81
C PRO A 61 -12.66 -0.63 -22.67
N ASN A 62 -12.31 -1.30 -23.77
CA ASN A 62 -12.04 -2.74 -23.72
C ASN A 62 -10.77 -3.06 -22.93
N ILE A 63 -9.73 -2.25 -23.10
CA ILE A 63 -8.48 -2.40 -22.36
C ILE A 63 -8.71 -2.07 -20.89
N GLN A 64 -9.45 -1.02 -20.59
CA GLN A 64 -9.82 -0.66 -19.20
C GLN A 64 -10.52 -1.83 -18.52
N LYS A 65 -11.47 -2.47 -19.17
CA LYS A 65 -12.21 -3.60 -18.62
C LYS A 65 -11.28 -4.79 -18.32
N PHE A 66 -10.36 -5.07 -19.22
CA PHE A 66 -9.37 -6.15 -19.03
C PHE A 66 -8.48 -5.85 -17.81
N VAL A 67 -7.94 -4.64 -17.73
CA VAL A 67 -7.07 -4.22 -16.63
C VAL A 67 -7.85 -4.23 -15.31
N THR A 68 -9.07 -3.74 -15.27
CA THR A 68 -9.90 -3.75 -14.06
C THR A 68 -10.07 -5.16 -13.52
N LYS A 69 -10.31 -6.14 -14.37
CA LYS A 69 -10.42 -7.53 -13.95
C LYS A 69 -9.12 -8.06 -13.36
N GLN A 70 -7.98 -7.74 -13.99
CA GLN A 70 -6.66 -8.15 -13.49
C GLN A 70 -6.37 -7.53 -12.13
N ILE A 71 -6.75 -6.26 -11.94
CA ILE A 71 -6.53 -5.52 -10.70
C ILE A 71 -7.41 -6.04 -9.56
N GLN A 72 -8.65 -6.46 -9.86
CA GLN A 72 -9.56 -7.00 -8.85
C GLN A 72 -9.01 -8.24 -8.15
N ASP A 73 -8.15 -8.99 -8.83
CA ASP A 73 -7.54 -10.19 -8.28
C ASP A 73 -6.27 -9.91 -7.47
N ILE A 74 -5.90 -8.63 -7.32
CA ILE A 74 -4.74 -8.26 -6.50
C ILE A 74 -5.06 -8.49 -5.02
N THR A 75 -4.41 -9.50 -4.46
CA THR A 75 -4.47 -9.83 -3.05
C THR A 75 -3.04 -10.00 -2.53
N ASN A 76 -2.86 -9.95 -1.23
CA ASN A 76 -1.56 -10.20 -0.60
C ASN A 76 -0.47 -9.24 -1.12
N CYS A 77 -0.68 -7.93 -0.90
CA CYS A 77 0.22 -6.87 -1.38
C CYS A 77 1.52 -6.77 -0.58
N LYS A 78 2.37 -7.79 -0.68
CA LYS A 78 3.75 -7.71 -0.23
C LYS A 78 4.53 -6.78 -1.16
N THR A 79 5.63 -6.21 -0.66
CA THR A 79 6.50 -5.32 -1.42
C THR A 79 6.90 -5.92 -2.77
N SER A 80 7.28 -7.20 -2.78
CA SER A 80 7.66 -7.92 -4.00
C SER A 80 6.51 -8.00 -5.00
N ARG A 81 5.29 -8.19 -4.52
CA ARG A 81 4.10 -8.26 -5.38
C ARG A 81 3.77 -6.91 -5.99
N ILE A 82 3.87 -5.83 -5.20
CA ILE A 82 3.66 -4.46 -5.67
C ILE A 82 4.69 -4.12 -6.74
N THR A 83 5.96 -4.43 -6.51
CA THR A 83 7.04 -4.20 -7.46
C THR A 83 6.77 -4.92 -8.79
N GLU A 84 6.35 -6.18 -8.72
CA GLU A 84 5.99 -6.97 -9.89
C GLU A 84 4.84 -6.33 -10.69
N ILE A 85 3.78 -5.92 -10.01
CA ILE A 85 2.61 -5.30 -10.64
C ILE A 85 3.00 -3.98 -11.31
N LEU A 86 3.75 -3.14 -10.62
CA LEU A 86 4.21 -1.87 -11.16
C LEU A 86 5.09 -2.07 -12.39
N GLY A 87 5.95 -3.09 -12.37
CA GLY A 87 6.81 -3.44 -13.50
C GLY A 87 6.05 -3.85 -14.74
N LYS A 88 4.87 -4.46 -14.58
CA LYS A 88 3.99 -4.82 -15.71
C LYS A 88 3.40 -3.59 -16.40
N PHE A 89 3.28 -2.47 -15.68
CA PHE A 89 2.81 -1.22 -16.24
C PHE A 89 3.95 -0.36 -16.78
N SER A 90 5.05 -0.27 -16.04
CA SER A 90 6.15 0.62 -16.39
C SER A 90 7.45 0.20 -15.67
N PRO A 91 8.56 -0.02 -16.41
CA PRO A 91 9.85 -0.27 -15.78
C PRO A 91 10.34 0.90 -14.92
N ILE A 92 9.95 2.12 -15.27
CA ILE A 92 10.31 3.33 -14.52
C ILE A 92 9.65 3.30 -13.15
N TRP A 93 8.37 2.94 -13.07
CA TRP A 93 7.64 2.83 -11.82
C TRP A 93 8.26 1.78 -10.90
N GLU A 94 8.64 0.64 -11.47
CA GLU A 94 9.31 -0.44 -10.74
C GLU A 94 10.61 0.05 -10.12
N SER A 95 11.45 0.74 -10.92
CA SER A 95 12.72 1.30 -10.45
C SER A 95 12.53 2.32 -9.34
N GLU A 96 11.63 3.26 -9.53
CA GLU A 96 11.36 4.31 -8.54
C GLU A 96 10.85 3.73 -7.22
N PHE A 97 9.93 2.77 -7.29
CA PHE A 97 9.39 2.12 -6.11
C PHE A 97 10.47 1.32 -5.38
N THR A 98 11.28 0.55 -6.12
CA THR A 98 12.38 -0.23 -5.55
C THR A 98 13.38 0.67 -4.84
N ASN A 99 13.74 1.80 -5.45
CA ASN A 99 14.67 2.75 -4.85
C ASN A 99 14.13 3.35 -3.55
N LYS A 100 12.85 3.67 -3.50
CA LYS A 100 12.21 4.20 -2.29
C LYS A 100 12.19 3.17 -1.16
N ILE A 101 11.87 1.92 -1.48
CA ILE A 101 11.83 0.85 -0.49
C ILE A 101 13.22 0.60 0.08
N GLN A 102 14.26 0.64 -0.74
CA GLN A 102 15.65 0.47 -0.28
C GLN A 102 16.08 1.62 0.63
N ALA A 103 15.69 2.86 0.31
CA ALA A 103 15.99 4.00 1.15
C ALA A 103 15.32 3.89 2.53
N GLU A 104 14.05 3.47 2.57
CA GLU A 104 13.31 3.24 3.82
C GLU A 104 13.94 2.11 4.64
N SER A 105 14.35 1.03 4.00
CA SER A 105 15.01 -0.09 4.66
C SER A 105 16.32 0.32 5.31
N LYS A 106 17.10 1.19 4.66
CA LYS A 106 18.34 1.73 5.24
C LYS A 106 18.07 2.52 6.51
N ILE A 107 17.03 3.35 6.51
CA ILE A 107 16.64 4.14 7.68
C ILE A 107 16.29 3.21 8.85
N VAL A 108 15.50 2.17 8.58
CA VAL A 108 15.12 1.19 9.61
C VAL A 108 16.34 0.48 10.16
N ASP A 109 17.28 0.07 9.31
CA ASP A 109 18.50 -0.62 9.71
C ASP A 109 19.40 0.29 10.58
N GLU A 110 19.51 1.56 10.21
CA GLU A 110 20.25 2.55 11.00
C GLU A 110 19.65 2.71 12.39
N ILE A 111 18.32 2.78 12.50
CA ILE A 111 17.63 2.87 13.78
C ILE A 111 17.89 1.63 14.64
N LYS A 112 17.91 0.45 14.05
CA LYS A 112 18.17 -0.80 14.77
C LYS A 112 19.58 -0.90 15.34
N THR A 113 20.54 -0.19 14.74
CA THR A 113 21.93 -0.20 15.22
C THR A 113 22.22 0.81 16.31
N LEU A 114 21.28 1.70 16.60
CA LEU A 114 21.39 2.64 17.71
C LEU A 114 21.10 1.96 19.04
#